data_e247bee9a72326cbba7e4509bc7e400b
#
_entry.id   e247bee9a72326cbba7e4509bc7e400b
#
_cell.length_a   1.000
_cell.length_b   1.000
_cell.length_c   1.000
_cell.angle_alpha   90.00
_cell.angle_beta   90.00
_cell.angle_gamma   90.00
#
_symmetry.space_group_name_H-M   'P 1'
#
loop_
_entity.id
_entity.type
_entity.pdbx_description
1 polymer ?
#
loop_
_entity_poly.entity_id
_entity_poly.type
_entity_poly.pdbx_seq_one_letter_code
_entity_poly.pdbx_strand_id
1 'polypeptide(L)'
;MVQIIHLNGYDFIGRKNTSMSSATTIELVRKAYDLKLENVHILDKYSITEIGKIYNGIGPDRFPAELRELLNSLHPTLLPVALIHDVEYHEGGTKEQFTASNGRFYTNGKTAAFAAYSWYDPRRYLVWNKARQFANLCELFGYIGWTKAEKNESNHG
;
A
#
# COMPACT_ATOMS: atom_id res chain seq x y z
N MET A 1 -22.31 -16.56 -10.05
CA MET A 1 -21.92 -15.73 -8.89
C MET A 1 -20.70 -14.91 -9.32
N VAL A 2 -20.87 -13.62 -9.56
CA VAL A 2 -19.74 -12.75 -9.92
C VAL A 2 -18.96 -12.48 -8.65
N GLN A 3 -17.74 -13.01 -8.52
CA GLN A 3 -16.82 -12.58 -7.47
C GLN A 3 -16.38 -11.14 -7.80
N ILE A 4 -16.92 -10.20 -7.07
CA ILE A 4 -16.44 -8.82 -7.11
C ILE A 4 -15.08 -8.83 -6.40
N ILE A 5 -14.00 -8.75 -7.17
CA ILE A 5 -12.65 -8.60 -6.62
C ILE A 5 -12.53 -7.14 -6.14
N HIS A 6 -12.63 -6.94 -4.84
CA HIS A 6 -12.37 -5.65 -4.21
C HIS A 6 -10.85 -5.41 -4.22
N LEU A 7 -10.36 -4.69 -5.20
CA LEU A 7 -9.00 -4.20 -5.25
C LEU A 7 -8.98 -2.81 -4.59
N ASN A 8 -8.10 -2.63 -3.59
CA ASN A 8 -7.85 -1.34 -2.93
C ASN A 8 -9.03 -0.72 -2.16
N GLY A 9 -9.92 -1.52 -1.62
CA GLY A 9 -11.03 -1.01 -0.80
C GLY A 9 -12.12 -0.27 -1.56
N TYR A 10 -12.12 -0.35 -2.90
CA TYR A 10 -13.17 0.17 -3.78
C TYR A 10 -13.87 -0.97 -4.49
N ASP A 11 -15.19 -0.86 -4.63
CA ASP A 11 -15.93 -1.70 -5.54
C ASP A 11 -15.68 -1.26 -6.99
N PHE A 12 -16.07 -2.10 -7.94
CA PHE A 12 -15.90 -1.82 -9.38
C PHE A 12 -16.61 -0.53 -9.86
N ILE A 13 -17.43 0.08 -9.01
CA ILE A 13 -18.21 1.31 -9.29
C ILE A 13 -17.55 2.53 -8.64
N GLY A 14 -16.37 2.39 -8.01
CA GLY A 14 -15.63 3.49 -7.37
C GLY A 14 -16.23 3.96 -6.04
N ARG A 15 -17.11 3.18 -5.41
CA ARG A 15 -17.59 3.47 -4.06
C ARG A 15 -16.57 3.06 -3.02
N LYS A 16 -16.30 3.96 -2.09
CA LYS A 16 -15.43 3.68 -0.95
C LYS A 16 -16.05 2.58 -0.10
N ASN A 17 -15.45 1.40 -0.11
CA ASN A 17 -15.82 0.36 0.85
C ASN A 17 -15.35 0.77 2.24
N THR A 18 -16.26 0.77 3.19
CA THR A 18 -16.04 1.30 4.54
C THR A 18 -15.13 0.45 5.42
N SER A 19 -14.79 -0.77 4.99
CA SER A 19 -13.72 -1.57 5.60
C SER A 19 -13.37 -2.78 4.72
N MET A 20 -12.08 -3.04 4.55
CA MET A 20 -11.61 -4.32 4.05
C MET A 20 -12.01 -5.41 5.06
N SER A 21 -12.47 -6.58 4.59
CA SER A 21 -12.83 -7.65 5.50
C SER A 21 -11.64 -8.05 6.37
N SER A 22 -11.88 -8.37 7.64
CA SER A 22 -10.80 -8.82 8.54
C SER A 22 -10.05 -10.04 7.99
N ALA A 23 -10.75 -10.94 7.29
CA ALA A 23 -10.12 -12.11 6.65
C ALA A 23 -9.12 -11.70 5.56
N THR A 24 -9.45 -10.72 4.72
CA THR A 24 -8.54 -10.21 3.68
C THR A 24 -7.34 -9.49 4.31
N THR A 25 -7.56 -8.69 5.35
CA THR A 25 -6.48 -8.01 6.09
C THR A 25 -5.51 -9.02 6.70
N ILE A 26 -6.02 -10.06 7.36
CA ILE A 26 -5.20 -11.14 7.95
C ILE A 26 -4.35 -11.82 6.88
N GLU A 27 -4.93 -12.11 5.72
CA GLU A 27 -4.20 -12.74 4.62
C GLU A 27 -3.05 -11.85 4.10
N LEU A 28 -3.30 -10.56 3.93
CA LEU A 28 -2.26 -9.62 3.47
C LEU A 28 -1.15 -9.45 4.50
N VAL A 29 -1.49 -9.34 5.79
CA VAL A 29 -0.51 -9.29 6.88
C VAL A 29 0.35 -10.56 6.88
N ARG A 30 -0.28 -11.74 6.80
CA ARG A 30 0.45 -13.00 6.72
C ARG A 30 1.41 -13.04 5.54
N LYS A 31 0.95 -12.67 4.35
CA LYS A 31 1.81 -12.60 3.15
C LYS A 31 2.98 -11.64 3.31
N ALA A 32 2.77 -10.49 3.95
CA ALA A 32 3.85 -9.55 4.23
C ALA A 32 4.94 -10.16 5.11
N TYR A 33 4.55 -10.91 6.14
CA TYR A 33 5.49 -11.64 7.01
C TYR A 33 6.18 -12.81 6.29
N ASP A 34 5.44 -13.61 5.55
CA ASP A 34 5.97 -14.76 4.80
C ASP A 34 7.04 -14.32 3.78
N LEU A 35 6.82 -13.18 3.14
CA LEU A 35 7.75 -12.56 2.20
C LEU A 35 8.91 -11.84 2.89
N LYS A 36 8.89 -11.69 4.22
CA LYS A 36 9.88 -10.94 5.00
C LYS A 36 10.10 -9.53 4.44
N LEU A 37 9.01 -8.83 4.15
CA LEU A 37 9.08 -7.48 3.60
C LEU A 37 9.75 -6.52 4.59
N GLU A 38 10.51 -5.57 4.06
CA GLU A 38 11.14 -4.55 4.88
C GLU A 38 10.09 -3.76 5.67
N ASN A 39 10.40 -3.49 6.93
CA ASN A 39 9.54 -2.77 7.88
C ASN A 39 8.19 -3.43 8.18
N VAL A 40 8.06 -4.75 7.94
CA VAL A 40 6.80 -5.48 8.21
C VAL A 40 6.34 -5.34 9.68
N HIS A 41 7.28 -5.19 10.63
CA HIS A 41 6.98 -5.05 12.06
C HIS A 41 6.22 -3.76 12.42
N ILE A 42 6.13 -2.79 11.52
CA ILE A 42 5.25 -1.63 11.73
C ILE A 42 3.80 -2.07 11.93
N LEU A 43 3.40 -3.19 11.34
CA LEU A 43 2.05 -3.75 11.47
C LEU A 43 1.74 -4.24 12.89
N ASP A 44 2.76 -4.56 13.69
CA ASP A 44 2.60 -5.04 15.08
C ASP A 44 2.03 -3.96 16.02
N LYS A 45 2.10 -2.70 15.61
CA LYS A 45 1.57 -1.56 16.38
C LYS A 45 0.04 -1.46 16.36
N TYR A 46 -0.61 -2.16 15.44
CA TYR A 46 -2.03 -2.02 15.15
C TYR A 46 -2.77 -3.35 15.19
N SER A 47 -4.01 -3.32 15.64
CA SER A 47 -4.92 -4.46 15.49
C SER A 47 -5.29 -4.68 14.01
N ILE A 48 -5.74 -5.88 13.68
CA ILE A 48 -6.22 -6.22 12.32
C ILE A 48 -7.33 -5.25 11.86
N THR A 49 -8.22 -4.87 12.75
CA THR A 49 -9.30 -3.92 12.43
C THR A 49 -8.76 -2.53 12.12
N GLU A 50 -7.77 -2.06 12.86
CA GLU A 50 -7.12 -0.77 12.62
C GLU A 50 -6.34 -0.78 11.30
N ILE A 51 -5.57 -1.85 11.03
CA ILE A 51 -4.87 -2.03 9.76
C ILE A 51 -5.85 -1.97 8.58
N GLY A 52 -6.99 -2.67 8.67
CA GLY A 52 -8.02 -2.64 7.64
C GLY A 52 -8.60 -1.23 7.40
N LYS A 53 -8.76 -0.44 8.45
CA LYS A 53 -9.20 0.96 8.34
C LYS A 53 -8.13 1.86 7.72
N ILE A 54 -6.87 1.70 8.12
CA ILE A 54 -5.74 2.47 7.58
C ILE A 54 -5.60 2.20 6.09
N TYR A 55 -5.59 0.93 5.67
CA TYR A 55 -5.46 0.52 4.27
C TYR A 55 -6.55 1.14 3.37
N ASN A 56 -7.76 1.36 3.90
CA ASN A 56 -8.85 2.03 3.19
C ASN A 56 -8.86 3.56 3.39
N GLY A 57 -8.02 4.09 4.27
CA GLY A 57 -8.06 5.49 4.73
C GLY A 57 -7.29 6.46 3.84
N ILE A 58 -6.33 6.01 3.06
CA ILE A 58 -5.62 6.84 2.08
C ILE A 58 -6.51 6.94 0.84
N GLY A 59 -7.49 7.84 0.94
CA GLY A 59 -8.51 7.99 -0.10
C GLY A 59 -7.94 8.55 -1.40
N PRO A 60 -8.33 8.03 -2.57
CA PRO A 60 -7.89 8.50 -3.87
C PRO A 60 -8.26 9.94 -4.18
N ASP A 61 -9.18 10.54 -3.43
CA ASP A 61 -9.62 11.92 -3.64
C ASP A 61 -8.52 12.97 -3.42
N ARG A 62 -7.42 12.58 -2.76
CA ARG A 62 -6.27 13.45 -2.46
C ARG A 62 -5.10 13.28 -3.41
N PHE A 63 -5.12 12.25 -4.24
CA PHE A 63 -4.03 11.97 -5.18
C PHE A 63 -4.37 12.48 -6.58
N PRO A 64 -3.35 12.90 -7.35
CA PRO A 64 -3.50 13.15 -8.78
C PRO A 64 -4.13 11.97 -9.51
N ALA A 65 -4.80 12.25 -10.63
CA ALA A 65 -5.51 11.23 -11.41
C ALA A 65 -4.61 10.06 -11.80
N GLU A 66 -3.36 10.34 -12.16
CA GLU A 66 -2.36 9.35 -12.56
C GLU A 66 -2.01 8.38 -11.43
N LEU A 67 -1.88 8.89 -10.21
CA LEU A 67 -1.61 8.05 -9.04
C LEU A 67 -2.83 7.20 -8.67
N ARG A 68 -4.03 7.77 -8.78
CA ARG A 68 -5.28 7.02 -8.56
C ARG A 68 -5.46 5.88 -9.56
N GLU A 69 -5.17 6.13 -10.83
CA GLU A 69 -5.24 5.11 -11.87
C GLU A 69 -4.24 3.98 -11.60
N LEU A 70 -3.02 4.33 -11.20
CA LEU A 70 -2.00 3.33 -10.85
C LEU A 70 -2.40 2.51 -9.62
N LEU A 71 -2.98 3.14 -8.58
CA LEU A 71 -3.52 2.45 -7.40
C LEU A 71 -4.62 1.47 -7.76
N ASN A 72 -5.56 1.90 -8.62
CA ASN A 72 -6.67 1.06 -9.09
C ASN A 72 -6.20 -0.11 -9.96
N SER A 73 -5.04 0.01 -10.61
CA SER A 73 -4.43 -1.01 -11.44
C SER A 73 -3.33 -1.81 -10.73
N LEU A 74 -3.20 -1.66 -9.40
CA LEU A 74 -2.14 -2.31 -8.63
C LEU A 74 -2.27 -3.83 -8.74
N HIS A 75 -1.18 -4.47 -9.15
CA HIS A 75 -1.16 -5.92 -9.30
C HIS A 75 -1.34 -6.61 -7.93
N PRO A 76 -2.15 -7.69 -7.84
CA PRO A 76 -2.43 -8.38 -6.56
C PRO A 76 -1.19 -8.79 -5.77
N THR A 77 -0.09 -9.12 -6.45
CA THR A 77 1.21 -9.42 -5.84
C THR A 77 1.76 -8.27 -5.00
N LEU A 78 1.40 -7.02 -5.31
CA LEU A 78 1.87 -5.82 -4.61
C LEU A 78 0.97 -5.40 -3.44
N LEU A 79 -0.16 -6.05 -3.21
CA LEU A 79 -1.09 -5.67 -2.13
C LEU A 79 -0.47 -5.76 -0.73
N PRO A 80 0.33 -6.79 -0.37
CA PRO A 80 1.02 -6.80 0.93
C PRO A 80 2.05 -5.66 1.07
N VAL A 81 2.65 -5.26 -0.05
CA VAL A 81 3.60 -4.12 -0.09
C VAL A 81 2.87 -2.81 0.14
N ALA A 82 1.73 -2.63 -0.52
CA ALA A 82 0.87 -1.46 -0.35
C ALA A 82 0.34 -1.33 1.08
N LEU A 83 0.03 -2.45 1.73
CA LEU A 83 -0.43 -2.46 3.12
C LEU A 83 0.61 -1.83 4.08
N ILE A 84 1.87 -2.22 3.97
CA ILE A 84 2.96 -1.65 4.78
C ILE A 84 3.11 -0.17 4.49
N HIS A 85 3.13 0.20 3.23
CA HIS A 85 3.28 1.59 2.78
C HIS A 85 2.14 2.49 3.30
N ASP A 86 0.91 2.00 3.29
CA ASP A 86 -0.24 2.75 3.80
C ASP A 86 -0.14 2.98 5.32
N VAL A 87 0.35 1.99 6.07
CA VAL A 87 0.59 2.13 7.52
C VAL A 87 1.74 3.12 7.77
N GLU A 88 2.82 3.08 6.99
CA GLU A 88 3.89 4.07 7.06
C GLU A 88 3.38 5.50 6.79
N TYR A 89 2.51 5.66 5.78
CA TYR A 89 1.87 6.94 5.47
C TYR A 89 0.92 7.41 6.57
N HIS A 90 0.24 6.48 7.23
CA HIS A 90 -0.61 6.79 8.38
C HIS A 90 0.21 7.32 9.57
N GLU A 91 1.38 6.72 9.83
CA GLU A 91 2.27 7.19 10.89
C GLU A 91 2.87 8.56 10.58
N GLY A 92 3.16 8.85 9.31
CA GLY A 92 3.78 10.09 8.92
C GLY A 92 5.24 10.20 9.38
N GLY A 93 5.69 11.42 9.62
CA GLY A 93 7.04 11.69 10.11
C GLY A 93 7.83 12.65 9.21
N THR A 94 9.16 12.57 9.25
CA THR A 94 10.05 13.48 8.52
C THR A 94 10.04 13.22 7.00
N LYS A 95 10.58 14.18 6.25
CA LYS A 95 10.75 14.04 4.80
C LYS A 95 11.65 12.86 4.42
N GLU A 96 12.67 12.60 5.21
CA GLU A 96 13.58 11.47 5.03
C GLU A 96 12.83 10.14 5.23
N GLN A 97 11.92 10.06 6.21
CA GLN A 97 11.07 8.89 6.43
C GLN A 97 10.08 8.70 5.28
N PHE A 98 9.53 9.78 4.74
CA PHE A 98 8.69 9.74 3.53
C PHE A 98 9.42 9.15 2.33
N THR A 99 10.61 9.66 2.01
CA THR A 99 11.44 9.14 0.90
C THR A 99 11.84 7.67 1.16
N ALA A 100 12.18 7.33 2.39
CA ALA A 100 12.50 5.95 2.77
C ALA A 100 11.31 5.00 2.60
N SER A 101 10.09 5.43 2.94
CA SER A 101 8.87 4.65 2.73
C SER A 101 8.63 4.34 1.24
N ASN A 102 8.79 5.33 0.37
CA ASN A 102 8.67 5.15 -1.08
C ASN A 102 9.77 4.23 -1.64
N GLY A 103 10.99 4.34 -1.12
CA GLY A 103 12.09 3.44 -1.45
C GLY A 103 11.80 1.99 -1.04
N ARG A 104 11.23 1.77 0.15
CA ARG A 104 10.81 0.44 0.61
C ARG A 104 9.69 -0.14 -0.24
N PHE A 105 8.75 0.68 -0.73
CA PHE A 105 7.75 0.18 -1.68
C PHE A 105 8.41 -0.45 -2.91
N TYR A 106 9.43 0.19 -3.45
CA TYR A 106 10.19 -0.33 -4.58
C TYR A 106 10.93 -1.63 -4.26
N THR A 107 11.66 -1.69 -3.14
CA THR A 107 12.43 -2.90 -2.75
C THR A 107 11.53 -4.06 -2.35
N ASN A 108 10.47 -3.80 -1.59
CA ASN A 108 9.45 -4.78 -1.25
C ASN A 108 8.69 -5.27 -2.48
N GLY A 109 8.41 -4.39 -3.42
CA GLY A 109 7.80 -4.74 -4.70
C GLY A 109 8.65 -5.70 -5.51
N LYS A 110 9.98 -5.51 -5.52
CA LYS A 110 10.92 -6.47 -6.11
C LYS A 110 10.83 -7.83 -5.42
N THR A 111 10.89 -7.85 -4.10
CA THR A 111 10.80 -9.07 -3.30
C THR A 111 9.52 -9.84 -3.60
N ALA A 112 8.37 -9.16 -3.60
CA ALA A 112 7.07 -9.76 -3.87
C ALA A 112 6.97 -10.30 -5.32
N ALA A 113 7.41 -9.51 -6.31
CA ALA A 113 7.39 -9.92 -7.72
C ALA A 113 8.28 -11.13 -7.97
N PHE A 114 9.47 -11.17 -7.35
CA PHE A 114 10.43 -12.25 -7.56
C PHE A 114 10.06 -13.53 -6.79
N ALA A 115 9.28 -13.42 -5.73
CA ALA A 115 8.69 -14.57 -5.06
C ALA A 115 7.49 -15.15 -5.79
N ALA A 116 6.71 -14.30 -6.48
CA ALA A 116 5.49 -14.72 -7.18
C ALA A 116 5.75 -15.43 -8.52
N TYR A 117 6.88 -15.14 -9.18
CA TYR A 117 7.17 -15.61 -10.53
C TYR A 117 8.55 -16.27 -10.62
N SER A 118 8.64 -17.34 -11.41
CA SER A 118 9.89 -18.04 -11.69
C SER A 118 10.94 -17.10 -12.34
N TRP A 119 12.22 -17.45 -12.21
CA TRP A 119 13.33 -16.62 -12.69
C TRP A 119 13.28 -16.29 -14.20
N TYR A 120 12.70 -17.17 -15.00
CA TYR A 120 12.53 -17.02 -16.45
C TYR A 120 11.22 -16.35 -16.86
N ASP A 121 10.32 -16.07 -15.91
CA ASP A 121 9.01 -15.47 -16.21
C ASP A 121 9.13 -13.94 -16.30
N PRO A 122 8.90 -13.33 -17.47
CA PRO A 122 9.04 -11.89 -17.65
C PRO A 122 8.05 -11.07 -16.84
N ARG A 123 6.94 -11.68 -16.37
CA ARG A 123 5.95 -10.99 -15.52
C ARG A 123 6.56 -10.46 -14.22
N ARG A 124 7.61 -11.10 -13.69
CA ARG A 124 8.32 -10.62 -12.50
C ARG A 124 8.87 -9.19 -12.69
N TYR A 125 9.40 -8.92 -13.87
CA TYR A 125 9.95 -7.59 -14.21
C TYR A 125 8.84 -6.58 -14.49
N LEU A 126 7.73 -7.00 -15.08
CA LEU A 126 6.56 -6.14 -15.30
C LEU A 126 5.95 -5.68 -13.97
N VAL A 127 5.76 -6.61 -13.03
CA VAL A 127 5.23 -6.29 -11.70
C VAL A 127 6.21 -5.40 -10.91
N TRP A 128 7.49 -5.70 -10.95
CA TRP A 128 8.51 -4.86 -10.32
C TRP A 128 8.55 -3.46 -10.93
N ASN A 129 8.45 -3.35 -12.26
CA ASN A 129 8.38 -2.03 -12.92
C ASN A 129 7.14 -1.23 -12.48
N LYS A 130 6.00 -1.87 -12.26
CA LYS A 130 4.81 -1.21 -11.68
C LYS A 130 5.09 -0.69 -10.26
N ALA A 131 5.77 -1.45 -9.43
CA ALA A 131 6.19 -1.00 -8.10
C ALA A 131 7.12 0.22 -8.19
N ARG A 132 8.05 0.24 -9.15
CA ARG A 132 8.92 1.40 -9.39
C ARG A 132 8.13 2.65 -9.81
N GLN A 133 7.18 2.49 -10.73
CA GLN A 133 6.32 3.59 -11.19
C GLN A 133 5.50 4.15 -10.02
N PHE A 134 4.93 3.29 -9.19
CA PHE A 134 4.18 3.70 -8.00
C PHE A 134 5.06 4.48 -7.02
N ALA A 135 6.24 3.96 -6.68
CA ALA A 135 7.18 4.61 -5.78
C ALA A 135 7.59 6.01 -6.29
N ASN A 136 7.86 6.13 -7.59
CA ASN A 136 8.21 7.42 -8.22
C ASN A 136 7.04 8.42 -8.16
N LEU A 137 5.81 7.98 -8.42
CA LEU A 137 4.64 8.86 -8.35
C LEU A 137 4.34 9.28 -6.90
N CYS A 138 4.52 8.38 -5.94
CA CYS A 138 4.41 8.73 -4.52
C CYS A 138 5.49 9.75 -4.12
N GLU A 139 6.72 9.62 -4.59
CA GLU A 139 7.78 10.58 -4.30
C GLU A 139 7.47 11.97 -4.86
N LEU A 140 6.88 12.05 -6.05
CA LEU A 140 6.52 13.31 -6.68
C LEU A 140 5.29 13.99 -6.07
N PHE A 141 4.28 13.22 -5.69
CA PHE A 141 2.95 13.74 -5.36
C PHE A 141 2.41 13.35 -3.99
N GLY A 142 3.03 12.34 -3.32
CA GLY A 142 2.49 11.76 -2.10
C GLY A 142 2.74 12.57 -0.83
N TYR A 143 3.65 13.55 -0.85
CA TYR A 143 4.07 14.28 0.35
C TYR A 143 2.91 15.04 1.03
N ILE A 144 1.94 15.52 0.27
CA ILE A 144 0.74 16.19 0.81
C ILE A 144 -0.07 15.23 1.70
N GLY A 145 -0.18 13.95 1.31
CA GLY A 145 -0.82 12.91 2.11
C GLY A 145 -0.06 12.58 3.39
N TRP A 146 1.26 12.54 3.29
CA TRP A 146 2.17 12.30 4.41
C TRP A 146 2.10 13.39 5.49
N THR A 147 2.21 14.64 5.12
CA THR A 147 2.20 15.78 6.06
C THR A 147 0.85 16.00 6.76
N LYS A 148 -0.25 15.50 6.20
CA LYS A 148 -1.56 15.58 6.86
C LYS A 148 -1.68 14.63 8.05
N ALA A 149 -0.93 13.55 8.08
CA ALA A 149 -0.87 12.65 9.24
C ALA A 149 -0.25 13.36 10.45
N GLU A 150 0.85 14.08 10.27
CA GLU A 150 1.49 14.88 11.34
C GLU A 150 0.56 15.91 11.98
N LYS A 151 -0.30 16.55 11.19
CA LYS A 151 -1.22 17.58 11.70
C LYS A 151 -2.36 17.04 12.54
N ASN A 152 -2.76 15.79 12.35
CA ASN A 152 -3.83 15.16 13.11
C ASN A 152 -3.37 14.75 14.52
N GLU A 153 -2.10 14.43 14.71
CA GLU A 153 -1.55 14.09 16.02
C GLU A 153 -1.35 15.34 16.91
N SER A 154 -0.99 16.48 16.32
CA SER A 154 -0.79 17.72 17.08
C SER A 154 -2.08 18.37 17.62
N ASN A 155 -3.24 17.93 17.12
CA ASN A 155 -4.55 18.44 17.58
C ASN A 155 -5.22 17.58 18.66
N HIS A 156 -4.58 16.50 19.10
CA HIS A 156 -5.10 15.58 20.13
C HIS A 156 -4.21 15.53 21.38
N GLY A 157 -3.29 16.48 21.49
CA GLY A 157 -2.46 16.69 22.68
C GLY A 157 -3.06 17.72 23.65
#